data_cae3227bc8a943b8681b5da6cefe62cd
#
_entry.id   cae3227bc8a943b8681b5da6cefe62cd
#
_cell.length_a   1.000
_cell.length_b   1.000
_cell.length_c   1.000
_cell.angle_alpha   90.00
_cell.angle_beta   90.00
_cell.angle_gamma   90.00
#
_symmetry.space_group_name_H-M   'P 1'
#
loop_
_entity.id
_entity.type
_entity.pdbx_description
1 polymer ?
#
loop_
_entity_poly.entity_id
_entity_poly.type
_entity_poly.pdbx_seq_one_letter_code
_entity_poly.pdbx_strand_id
1 'polypeptide(L)'
;MKAELAVLDRFMMALNAGDEPALLATLHFPHYRLAGGGIRVWDRPGSYIGDFRARADAGWHSQWDFRNVIAAGPAKVHLDVQFTRYRADNSVIGSFRSLWIVTESGGCWAVAARSSFAD
;
A
#
# COMPACT_ATOMS: atom_id res chain seq x y z
N MET A 1 -8.29 -17.63 -1.30
CA MET A 1 -7.23 -16.60 -1.19
C MET A 1 -7.13 -16.13 0.24
N LYS A 2 -5.92 -15.92 0.73
CA LYS A 2 -5.71 -15.42 2.08
C LYS A 2 -6.11 -13.94 2.18
N ALA A 3 -6.63 -13.55 3.35
CA ALA A 3 -7.16 -12.19 3.56
C ALA A 3 -6.13 -11.09 3.30
N GLU A 4 -4.88 -11.29 3.72
CA GLU A 4 -3.81 -10.30 3.54
C GLU A 4 -3.49 -10.07 2.05
N LEU A 5 -3.50 -11.11 1.23
CA LEU A 5 -3.27 -10.97 -0.21
C LEU A 5 -4.45 -10.27 -0.89
N ALA A 6 -5.67 -10.55 -0.44
CA ALA A 6 -6.85 -9.87 -0.95
C ALA A 6 -6.81 -8.36 -0.66
N VAL A 7 -6.29 -7.95 0.50
CA VAL A 7 -6.09 -6.54 0.83
C VAL A 7 -5.12 -5.88 -0.15
N LEU A 8 -3.98 -6.53 -0.43
CA LEU A 8 -2.97 -5.99 -1.34
C LEU A 8 -3.51 -5.90 -2.78
N ASP A 9 -4.31 -6.88 -3.21
CA ASP A 9 -4.96 -6.84 -4.53
C ASP A 9 -5.91 -5.65 -4.63
N ARG A 10 -6.75 -5.43 -3.62
CA ARG A 10 -7.68 -4.29 -3.59
C ARG A 10 -6.94 -2.96 -3.55
N PHE A 11 -5.85 -2.89 -2.78
CA PHE A 11 -5.02 -1.69 -2.72
C PHE A 11 -4.48 -1.32 -4.11
N MET A 12 -3.89 -2.30 -4.79
CA MET A 12 -3.30 -2.06 -6.11
C MET A 12 -4.35 -1.68 -7.15
N MET A 13 -5.50 -2.33 -7.15
CA MET A 13 -6.60 -1.98 -8.04
C MET A 13 -7.11 -0.56 -7.80
N ALA A 14 -7.28 -0.17 -6.55
CA ALA A 14 -7.74 1.17 -6.19
C ALA A 14 -6.71 2.24 -6.55
N LEU A 15 -5.43 1.96 -6.31
CA LEU A 15 -4.33 2.85 -6.65
C LEU A 15 -4.31 3.13 -8.16
N ASN A 16 -4.38 2.09 -8.97
CA ASN A 16 -4.32 2.19 -10.43
C ASN A 16 -5.59 2.83 -11.02
N ALA A 17 -6.73 2.65 -10.37
CA ALA A 17 -7.99 3.24 -10.80
C ALA A 17 -8.18 4.70 -10.34
N GLY A 18 -7.32 5.19 -9.45
CA GLY A 18 -7.52 6.50 -8.83
C GLY A 18 -8.74 6.54 -7.92
N ASP A 19 -9.14 5.40 -7.36
CA ASP A 19 -10.34 5.26 -6.53
C ASP A 19 -10.00 5.51 -5.07
N GLU A 20 -10.19 6.75 -4.61
CA GLU A 20 -9.86 7.16 -3.24
C GLU A 20 -10.62 6.38 -2.17
N PRO A 21 -11.95 6.24 -2.23
CA PRO A 21 -12.67 5.51 -1.20
C PRO A 21 -12.23 4.05 -1.09
N ALA A 22 -12.00 3.40 -2.23
CA ALA A 22 -11.56 2.01 -2.26
C ALA A 22 -10.13 1.87 -1.70
N LEU A 23 -9.23 2.82 -2.00
CA LEU A 23 -7.88 2.83 -1.45
C LEU A 23 -7.90 2.96 0.07
N LEU A 24 -8.64 3.95 0.58
CA LEU A 24 -8.71 4.22 2.02
C LEU A 24 -9.32 3.05 2.79
N ALA A 25 -10.22 2.29 2.16
CA ALA A 25 -10.80 1.09 2.77
C ALA A 25 -9.78 -0.04 2.98
N THR A 26 -8.61 0.02 2.32
CA THR A 26 -7.53 -0.96 2.49
C THR A 26 -6.52 -0.59 3.57
N LEU A 27 -6.70 0.56 4.23
CA LEU A 27 -5.78 1.06 5.24
C LEU A 27 -6.46 1.14 6.61
N HIS A 28 -5.73 0.77 7.66
CA HIS A 28 -6.10 1.14 9.02
C HIS A 28 -5.53 2.50 9.36
N PHE A 29 -6.25 3.26 10.18
CA PHE A 29 -5.82 4.54 10.70
C PHE A 29 -5.82 4.50 12.24
N PRO A 30 -4.80 5.07 12.90
CA PRO A 30 -3.64 5.73 12.31
C PRO A 30 -2.83 4.76 11.43
N HIS A 31 -2.28 5.29 10.33
CA HIS A 31 -1.45 4.53 9.39
C HIS A 31 -0.01 5.03 9.48
N TYR A 32 0.95 4.10 9.49
CA TYR A 32 2.36 4.38 9.71
C TYR A 32 3.18 4.02 8.48
N ARG A 33 4.12 4.90 8.12
CA ARG A 33 5.05 4.62 7.03
C ARG A 33 6.46 5.09 7.39
N LEU A 34 7.42 4.20 7.27
CA LEU A 34 8.84 4.53 7.33
C LEU A 34 9.38 4.63 5.90
N ALA A 35 9.84 5.81 5.50
CA ALA A 35 10.43 6.04 4.19
C ALA A 35 11.48 7.15 4.29
N GLY A 36 12.59 7.03 3.55
CA GLY A 36 13.65 8.02 3.56
C GLY A 36 14.26 8.28 4.93
N GLY A 37 14.21 7.30 5.84
CA GLY A 37 14.74 7.43 7.20
C GLY A 37 13.85 8.17 8.16
N GLY A 38 12.63 8.60 7.75
CA GLY A 38 11.67 9.27 8.59
C GLY A 38 10.38 8.48 8.76
N ILE A 39 9.67 8.70 9.87
CA ILE A 39 8.37 8.08 10.12
C ILE A 39 7.29 9.10 9.87
N ARG A 40 6.31 8.75 9.02
CA ARG A 40 5.08 9.53 8.84
C ARG A 40 3.91 8.78 9.44
N VAL A 41 3.03 9.54 10.07
CA VAL A 41 1.80 9.02 10.67
C VAL A 41 0.62 9.77 10.05
N TRP A 42 -0.35 9.04 9.54
CA TRP A 42 -1.61 9.60 9.12
C TRP A 42 -2.68 9.16 10.11
N ASP A 43 -3.21 10.13 10.85
CA ASP A 43 -4.16 9.85 11.94
C ASP A 43 -5.55 9.47 11.41
N ARG A 44 -5.88 9.94 10.22
CA ARG A 44 -7.21 9.78 9.63
C ARG A 44 -7.14 9.74 8.10
N PRO A 45 -8.17 9.19 7.42
CA PRO A 45 -8.16 9.04 5.97
C PRO A 45 -7.89 10.33 5.20
N GLY A 46 -8.47 11.46 5.61
CA GLY A 46 -8.32 12.72 4.90
C GLY A 46 -6.88 13.24 4.82
N SER A 47 -6.02 12.87 5.77
CA SER A 47 -4.62 13.29 5.77
C SER A 47 -3.75 12.51 4.78
N TYR A 48 -4.24 11.38 4.26
CA TYR A 48 -3.48 10.50 3.36
C TYR A 48 -3.61 10.88 1.87
N ILE A 49 -4.63 11.62 1.50
CA ILE A 49 -5.12 11.77 0.12
C ILE A 49 -4.20 12.58 -0.80
N GLY A 50 -3.45 13.56 -0.29
CA GLY A 50 -2.71 14.51 -1.13
C GLY A 50 -1.75 13.84 -2.13
N ASP A 51 -0.88 12.95 -1.65
CA ASP A 51 0.09 12.27 -2.50
C ASP A 51 -0.56 11.32 -3.51
N PHE A 52 -1.66 10.70 -3.11
CA PHE A 52 -2.42 9.79 -3.96
C PHE A 52 -2.98 10.50 -5.19
N ARG A 53 -3.58 11.67 -4.99
CA ARG A 53 -4.17 12.46 -6.09
C ARG A 53 -3.13 12.89 -7.11
N ALA A 54 -1.97 13.34 -6.65
CA ALA A 54 -0.90 13.77 -7.54
C ALA A 54 -0.43 12.63 -8.46
N ARG A 55 -0.31 11.42 -7.94
CA ARG A 55 0.07 10.24 -8.72
C ARG A 55 -1.00 9.83 -9.72
N ALA A 56 -2.27 9.84 -9.29
CA ALA A 56 -3.40 9.50 -10.15
C ALA A 56 -3.51 10.50 -11.33
N ASP A 57 -3.36 11.79 -11.06
CA ASP A 57 -3.41 12.83 -12.08
C ASP A 57 -2.27 12.71 -13.08
N ALA A 58 -1.11 12.24 -12.67
CA ALA A 58 0.03 11.99 -13.55
C ALA A 58 -0.15 10.75 -14.44
N GLY A 59 -1.19 9.94 -14.20
CA GLY A 59 -1.45 8.70 -14.94
C GLY A 59 -0.51 7.57 -14.57
N TRP A 60 0.13 7.64 -13.41
CA TRP A 60 1.03 6.59 -12.94
C TRP A 60 0.23 5.35 -12.54
N HIS A 61 0.79 4.18 -12.82
CA HIS A 61 0.20 2.91 -12.40
C HIS A 61 1.30 1.97 -11.93
N SER A 62 0.91 0.93 -11.18
CA SER A 62 1.85 0.01 -10.56
C SER A 62 1.39 -1.43 -10.69
N GLN A 63 2.37 -2.34 -10.61
CA GLN A 63 2.12 -3.78 -10.59
C GLN A 63 2.96 -4.43 -9.50
N TRP A 64 2.38 -5.41 -8.82
CA TRP A 64 3.15 -6.26 -7.91
C TRP A 64 4.13 -7.12 -8.69
N ASP A 65 5.41 -7.10 -8.28
CA ASP A 65 6.42 -8.04 -8.78
C ASP A 65 6.38 -9.33 -7.94
N PHE A 66 6.32 -9.19 -6.62
CA PHE A 66 6.10 -10.31 -5.71
C PHE A 66 5.50 -9.82 -4.38
N ARG A 67 4.90 -10.79 -3.66
CA ARG A 67 4.29 -10.56 -2.34
C ARG A 67 4.51 -11.81 -1.49
N ASN A 68 5.57 -11.82 -0.69
CA ASN A 68 5.95 -12.97 0.11
C ASN A 68 5.57 -12.78 1.57
N VAL A 69 4.79 -13.70 2.12
CA VAL A 69 4.50 -13.73 3.56
C VAL A 69 5.75 -14.22 4.28
N ILE A 70 6.28 -13.41 5.20
CA ILE A 70 7.49 -13.73 5.96
C ILE A 70 7.21 -14.09 7.40
N ALA A 71 6.06 -13.67 7.94
CA ALA A 71 5.60 -14.04 9.27
C ALA A 71 4.10 -13.85 9.35
N ALA A 72 3.39 -14.75 10.01
CA ALA A 72 1.94 -14.68 10.12
C ALA A 72 1.48 -15.15 11.49
N GLY A 73 0.58 -14.39 12.09
CA GLY A 73 -0.16 -14.72 13.29
C GLY A 73 -1.67 -14.65 13.03
N PRO A 74 -2.51 -14.87 14.07
CA PRO A 74 -3.96 -14.87 13.89
C PRO A 74 -4.55 -13.54 13.41
N ALA A 75 -3.90 -12.40 13.74
CA ALA A 75 -4.43 -11.08 13.46
C ALA A 75 -3.38 -10.14 12.85
N LYS A 76 -2.22 -10.65 12.45
CA LYS A 76 -1.15 -9.84 11.88
C LYS A 76 -0.30 -10.67 10.94
N VAL A 77 -0.02 -10.10 9.76
CA VAL A 77 0.83 -10.72 8.74
C VAL A 77 1.86 -9.70 8.28
N HIS A 78 3.12 -10.13 8.22
CA HIS A 78 4.22 -9.35 7.63
C HIS A 78 4.51 -9.88 6.23
N LEU A 79 4.63 -8.97 5.26
CA LEU A 79 4.92 -9.32 3.86
C LEU A 79 6.14 -8.55 3.36
N ASP A 80 7.03 -9.27 2.68
CA ASP A 80 8.09 -8.71 1.87
C ASP A 80 7.55 -8.58 0.45
N VAL A 81 7.44 -7.35 -0.04
CA VAL A 81 6.82 -7.08 -1.33
C VAL A 81 7.73 -6.24 -2.21
N GLN A 82 7.51 -6.32 -3.51
CA GLN A 82 8.08 -5.39 -4.47
C GLN A 82 7.03 -5.03 -5.50
N PHE A 83 7.01 -3.76 -5.89
CA PHE A 83 6.17 -3.31 -6.99
C PHE A 83 7.01 -2.48 -7.97
N THR A 84 6.60 -2.49 -9.21
CA THR A 84 7.16 -1.62 -10.26
C THR A 84 6.15 -0.56 -10.60
N ARG A 85 6.62 0.67 -10.68
CA ARG A 85 5.80 1.84 -11.01
C ARG A 85 6.09 2.27 -12.45
N TYR A 86 5.03 2.58 -13.18
CA TYR A 86 5.07 2.94 -14.59
C TYR A 86 4.46 4.32 -14.81
N ARG A 87 4.93 5.03 -15.83
CA ARG A 87 4.29 6.24 -16.34
C ARG A 87 3.10 5.86 -17.22
N ALA A 88 2.30 6.86 -17.59
CA ALA A 88 1.14 6.65 -18.46
C ALA A 88 1.48 5.98 -19.80
N ASP A 89 2.69 6.18 -20.31
CA ASP A 89 3.18 5.57 -21.55
C ASP A 89 3.76 4.15 -21.36
N ASN A 90 3.64 3.58 -20.16
CA ASN A 90 4.17 2.29 -19.74
C ASN A 90 5.70 2.25 -19.57
N SER A 91 6.38 3.38 -19.61
CA SER A 91 7.80 3.40 -19.26
C SER A 91 7.99 3.24 -17.75
N VAL A 92 9.07 2.57 -17.35
CA VAL A 92 9.34 2.27 -15.95
C VAL A 92 9.85 3.51 -15.22
N ILE A 93 9.22 3.84 -14.08
CA ILE A 93 9.73 4.84 -13.15
C ILE A 93 10.76 4.18 -12.23
N GLY A 94 10.45 3.02 -11.69
CA GLY A 94 11.33 2.26 -10.80
C GLY A 94 10.62 1.07 -10.18
N SER A 95 11.43 0.20 -9.56
CA SER A 95 10.94 -0.92 -8.78
C SER A 95 11.32 -0.69 -7.32
N PHE A 96 10.38 -0.91 -6.40
CA PHE A 96 10.52 -0.53 -5.01
C PHE A 96 10.19 -1.69 -4.09
N ARG A 97 11.12 -2.01 -3.20
CA ARG A 97 10.93 -3.03 -2.17
C ARG A 97 10.33 -2.40 -0.93
N SER A 98 9.48 -3.15 -0.23
CA SER A 98 8.75 -2.65 0.92
C SER A 98 8.39 -3.80 1.87
N LEU A 99 8.31 -3.49 3.15
CA LEU A 99 7.73 -4.38 4.15
C LEU A 99 6.34 -3.86 4.50
N TRP A 100 5.34 -4.70 4.35
CA TRP A 100 3.95 -4.34 4.67
C TRP A 100 3.45 -5.17 5.85
N ILE A 101 2.76 -4.49 6.76
CA ILE A 101 2.14 -5.11 7.93
C ILE A 101 0.63 -4.95 7.79
N VAL A 102 -0.04 -6.08 7.61
CA VAL A 102 -1.50 -6.15 7.46
C VAL A 102 -2.06 -6.73 8.75
N THR A 103 -3.06 -6.07 9.32
CA THR A 103 -3.65 -6.49 10.58
C THR A 103 -5.16 -6.65 10.45
N GLU A 104 -5.71 -7.51 11.32
CA GLU A 104 -7.15 -7.61 11.50
C GLU A 104 -7.54 -6.79 12.73
N SER A 105 -8.53 -5.93 12.58
CA SER A 105 -9.08 -5.12 13.65
C SER A 105 -10.58 -4.95 13.42
N GLY A 106 -11.38 -5.30 14.42
CA GLY A 106 -12.84 -5.22 14.32
C GLY A 106 -13.43 -6.05 13.18
N GLY A 107 -12.82 -7.18 12.86
CA GLY A 107 -13.24 -8.05 11.75
C GLY A 107 -12.76 -7.61 10.37
N CYS A 108 -11.94 -6.57 10.30
CA CYS A 108 -11.47 -6.01 9.02
C CYS A 108 -9.95 -6.16 8.88
N TRP A 109 -9.50 -6.79 7.80
CA TRP A 109 -8.10 -6.86 7.42
C TRP A 109 -7.74 -5.63 6.57
N ALA A 110 -6.69 -4.92 6.97
CA ALA A 110 -6.20 -3.75 6.26
C ALA A 110 -4.73 -3.48 6.60
N VAL A 111 -4.07 -2.61 5.82
CA VAL A 111 -2.66 -2.28 6.01
C VAL A 111 -2.51 -1.30 7.16
N ALA A 112 -1.79 -1.70 8.20
CA ALA A 112 -1.54 -0.85 9.36
C ALA A 112 -0.26 -0.03 9.23
N ALA A 113 0.79 -0.63 8.63
CA ALA A 113 2.10 0.01 8.54
C ALA A 113 2.87 -0.48 7.33
N ARG A 114 3.80 0.36 6.86
CA ARG A 114 4.71 0.03 5.75
C ARG A 114 6.09 0.60 6.02
N SER A 115 7.13 -0.15 5.65
CA SER A 115 8.48 0.37 5.53
C SER A 115 8.86 0.30 4.05
N SER A 116 9.15 1.44 3.42
CA SER A 116 9.28 1.53 1.97
C SER A 116 10.60 2.19 1.56
N PHE A 117 11.16 1.71 0.46
CA PHE A 117 12.28 2.37 -0.22
C PHE A 117 11.80 3.29 -1.35
N ALA A 118 10.50 3.39 -1.57
CA ALA A 118 9.92 4.40 -2.45
C ALA A 118 9.83 5.73 -1.71
N ASP A 119 10.35 6.78 -2.28
CA ASP A 119 10.28 8.13 -1.72
C ASP A 119 8.99 8.84 -2.14
#